data_7922ff3dfb05565887c5b1a21ac46980
#
_entry.id   7922ff3dfb05565887c5b1a21ac46980
#
_cell.length_a   1.000
_cell.length_b   1.000
_cell.length_c   1.000
_cell.angle_alpha   90.00
_cell.angle_beta   90.00
_cell.angle_gamma   90.00
#
_symmetry.space_group_name_H-M   'P 1'
#
loop_
_entity.id
_entity.type
_entity.pdbx_description
1 polymer ?
#
loop_
_entity_poly.entity_id
_entity_poly.type
_entity_poly.pdbx_seq_one_letter_code
_entity_poly.pdbx_strand_id
1 'polypeptide(L)'
;MEKIIFFIGGVPQSKARSDDGVVDRLNHRYTIATLVIFSIVVSTKQFVGDRISCWIPAHFTGTWAAYAHSYCWTKNTYYLPFEEVIPQDEDYDNKQMITYYQWVPLILLFQALMFYLPCMVWRTFNNRSGKSI
;
A
#
# COMPACT_ATOMS: atom_id res chain seq x y z
N MET A 1 -7.92 -13.41 14.11
CA MET A 1 -8.70 -12.29 13.52
C MET A 1 -9.06 -11.22 14.55
N GLU A 2 -9.33 -11.56 15.80
CA GLU A 2 -9.66 -10.57 16.85
C GLU A 2 -8.56 -9.54 17.12
N LYS A 3 -7.29 -9.91 17.04
CA LYS A 3 -6.17 -8.99 17.32
C LYS A 3 -6.00 -7.88 16.26
N ILE A 4 -6.42 -8.12 15.02
CA ILE A 4 -6.36 -7.13 13.94
C ILE A 4 -7.48 -6.09 14.12
N ILE A 5 -8.66 -6.53 14.56
CA ILE A 5 -9.78 -5.64 14.88
C ILE A 5 -9.43 -4.76 16.08
N PHE A 6 -8.69 -5.30 17.05
CA PHE A 6 -8.19 -4.53 18.20
C PHE A 6 -7.18 -3.45 17.80
N PHE A 7 -6.33 -3.71 16.80
CA PHE A 7 -5.37 -2.71 16.30
C PHE A 7 -6.06 -1.58 15.52
N ILE A 8 -7.13 -1.89 14.78
CA ILE A 8 -7.96 -0.90 14.06
C ILE A 8 -8.88 -0.14 15.03
N GLY A 9 -9.36 -0.81 16.09
CA GLY A 9 -10.19 -0.21 17.14
C GLY A 9 -9.41 0.45 18.28
N GLY A 10 -8.13 0.13 18.42
CA GLY A 10 -7.26 0.54 19.51
C GLY A 10 -6.50 1.85 19.28
N VAL A 11 -6.88 2.65 18.27
CA VAL A 11 -6.54 4.07 18.30
C VAL A 11 -7.18 4.61 19.59
N PRO A 12 -6.38 5.08 20.59
CA PRO A 12 -6.92 5.50 21.87
C PRO A 12 -8.03 6.51 21.59
N GLN A 13 -9.25 6.16 21.96
CA GLN A 13 -10.38 7.10 21.97
C GLN A 13 -10.03 8.16 23.02
N SER A 14 -9.09 9.04 22.68
CA SER A 14 -8.99 10.28 23.43
C SER A 14 -10.36 10.91 23.23
N LYS A 15 -11.07 11.06 24.34
CA LYS A 15 -12.37 11.71 24.55
C LYS A 15 -12.65 12.64 23.37
N ALA A 16 -13.61 12.27 22.52
CA ALA A 16 -13.97 13.05 21.35
C ALA A 16 -14.36 14.45 21.84
N ARG A 17 -13.39 15.36 21.76
CA ARG A 17 -13.64 16.75 22.05
C ARG A 17 -14.53 17.25 20.93
N SER A 18 -15.65 17.84 21.31
CA SER A 18 -16.71 18.33 20.43
C SER A 18 -16.24 19.43 19.45
N ASP A 19 -14.97 19.79 19.48
CA ASP A 19 -14.37 20.87 18.69
C ASP A 19 -13.88 20.44 17.29
N ASP A 20 -13.79 19.13 17.02
CA ASP A 20 -13.36 18.67 15.69
C ASP A 20 -14.53 18.77 14.71
N GLY A 21 -14.39 19.58 13.69
CA GLY A 21 -15.36 19.69 12.60
C GLY A 21 -15.61 18.32 11.93
N VAL A 22 -16.78 18.14 11.33
CA VAL A 22 -17.14 16.90 10.65
C VAL A 22 -16.13 16.55 9.56
N VAL A 23 -15.61 17.55 8.84
CA VAL A 23 -14.64 17.40 7.76
C VAL A 23 -13.29 16.89 8.31
N ASP A 24 -12.82 17.45 9.42
CA ASP A 24 -11.56 17.02 10.04
C ASP A 24 -11.66 15.59 10.54
N ARG A 25 -12.79 15.19 11.11
CA ARG A 25 -13.06 13.82 11.55
C ARG A 25 -13.08 12.84 10.39
N LEU A 26 -13.66 13.23 9.25
CA LEU A 26 -13.65 12.43 8.03
C LEU A 26 -12.22 12.23 7.53
N ASN A 27 -11.43 13.29 7.46
CA ASN A 27 -10.05 13.20 6.94
C ASN A 27 -9.13 12.37 7.82
N HIS A 28 -9.06 12.67 9.13
CA HIS A 28 -8.09 11.99 9.98
C HIS A 28 -8.54 10.61 10.47
N ARG A 29 -9.81 10.27 10.44
CA ARG A 29 -10.29 8.99 10.95
C ARG A 29 -10.69 8.02 9.83
N TYR A 30 -11.59 8.44 8.96
CA TYR A 30 -12.12 7.55 7.93
C TYR A 30 -11.15 7.38 6.77
N THR A 31 -10.52 8.44 6.29
CA THR A 31 -9.53 8.35 5.21
C THR A 31 -8.33 7.51 5.61
N ILE A 32 -7.80 7.69 6.82
CA ILE A 32 -6.69 6.87 7.32
C ILE A 32 -7.11 5.41 7.43
N ALA A 33 -8.27 5.10 8.01
CA ALA A 33 -8.76 3.75 8.12
C ALA A 33 -8.89 3.07 6.75
N THR A 34 -9.45 3.77 5.78
CA THR A 34 -9.59 3.27 4.40
C THR A 34 -8.24 2.99 3.74
N LEU A 35 -7.27 3.92 3.86
CA LEU A 35 -5.92 3.74 3.29
C LEU A 35 -5.18 2.56 3.94
N VAL A 36 -5.30 2.40 5.25
CA VAL A 36 -4.69 1.27 5.97
C VAL A 36 -5.33 -0.06 5.54
N ILE A 37 -6.66 -0.12 5.40
CA ILE A 37 -7.35 -1.32 4.92
C ILE A 37 -6.87 -1.68 3.51
N PHE A 38 -6.81 -0.72 2.59
CA PHE A 38 -6.32 -0.98 1.23
C PHE A 38 -4.85 -1.41 1.22
N SER A 39 -4.01 -0.80 2.05
CA SER A 39 -2.61 -1.23 2.19
C SER A 39 -2.52 -2.69 2.65
N ILE A 40 -3.32 -3.11 3.62
CA ILE A 40 -3.37 -4.50 4.10
C ILE A 40 -3.85 -5.44 2.99
N VAL A 41 -4.92 -5.10 2.27
CA VAL A 41 -5.46 -5.92 1.18
C VAL A 41 -4.43 -6.12 0.07
N VAL A 42 -3.77 -5.04 -0.36
CA VAL A 42 -2.73 -5.09 -1.40
C VAL A 42 -1.52 -5.89 -0.92
N SER A 43 -1.07 -5.66 0.33
CA SER A 43 0.04 -6.42 0.93
C SER A 43 -0.26 -7.91 0.99
N THR A 44 -1.47 -8.27 1.39
CA THR A 44 -1.88 -9.68 1.46
C THR A 44 -1.77 -10.37 0.11
N LYS A 45 -2.20 -9.70 -0.96
CA LYS A 45 -2.04 -10.23 -2.32
C LYS A 45 -0.59 -10.35 -2.76
N GLN A 46 0.27 -9.40 -2.37
CA GLN A 46 1.69 -9.43 -2.73
C GLN A 46 2.50 -10.49 -1.98
N PHE A 47 2.15 -10.81 -0.74
CA PHE A 47 2.97 -11.68 0.11
C PHE A 47 2.38 -13.08 0.32
N VAL A 48 1.07 -13.24 0.28
CA VAL A 48 0.39 -14.51 0.60
C VAL A 48 -0.23 -15.15 -0.63
N GLY A 49 -0.60 -14.37 -1.65
CA GLY A 49 -1.21 -14.88 -2.89
C GLY A 49 -0.22 -15.07 -4.04
N ASP A 50 -0.71 -15.63 -5.12
CA ASP A 50 0.01 -15.68 -6.39
C ASP A 50 0.08 -14.26 -6.97
N ARG A 51 1.27 -13.67 -6.90
CA ARG A 51 1.53 -12.28 -7.32
C ARG A 51 1.33 -12.08 -8.80
N ILE A 52 1.90 -13.00 -9.59
CA ILE A 52 1.89 -13.00 -11.04
C ILE A 52 2.03 -14.44 -11.53
N SER A 53 1.33 -14.79 -12.60
CA SER A 53 1.50 -16.08 -13.26
C SER A 53 2.29 -15.88 -14.54
N CYS A 54 3.56 -16.30 -14.53
CA CYS A 54 4.39 -16.28 -15.73
C CYS A 54 4.14 -17.55 -16.54
N TRP A 55 4.26 -17.42 -17.85
CA TRP A 55 4.33 -18.58 -18.72
C TRP A 55 5.65 -19.30 -18.49
N ILE A 56 5.57 -20.58 -18.16
CA ILE A 56 6.72 -21.44 -17.90
C ILE A 56 6.62 -22.71 -18.74
N PRO A 57 7.76 -23.29 -19.17
CA PRO A 57 7.75 -24.57 -19.89
C PRO A 57 7.14 -25.70 -19.04
N ALA A 58 6.44 -26.64 -19.68
CA ALA A 58 5.71 -27.71 -18.99
C ALA A 58 6.59 -28.68 -18.16
N HIS A 59 7.90 -28.70 -18.41
CA HIS A 59 8.83 -29.55 -17.69
C HIS A 59 9.30 -28.95 -16.35
N PHE A 60 8.93 -27.73 -16.02
CA PHE A 60 9.28 -27.12 -14.74
C PHE A 60 8.41 -27.71 -13.63
N THR A 61 9.07 -28.24 -12.61
CA THR A 61 8.41 -28.74 -11.40
C THR A 61 8.05 -27.58 -10.44
N GLY A 62 7.21 -27.86 -9.44
CA GLY A 62 6.63 -26.85 -8.57
C GLY A 62 7.61 -25.82 -7.97
N THR A 63 8.80 -26.26 -7.56
CA THR A 63 9.83 -25.36 -6.99
C THR A 63 10.41 -24.40 -8.03
N TRP A 64 10.66 -24.88 -9.22
CA TRP A 64 11.15 -24.07 -10.35
C TRP A 64 10.10 -23.09 -10.82
N ALA A 65 8.83 -23.52 -10.85
CA ALA A 65 7.70 -22.67 -11.18
C ALA A 65 7.57 -21.51 -10.18
N ALA A 66 7.62 -21.80 -8.88
CA ALA A 66 7.57 -20.78 -7.82
C ALA A 66 8.72 -19.77 -7.92
N TYR A 67 9.93 -20.24 -8.23
CA TYR A 67 11.07 -19.35 -8.47
C TYR A 67 10.84 -18.46 -9.69
N ALA A 68 10.37 -19.03 -10.81
CA ALA A 68 10.09 -18.26 -12.04
C ALA A 68 9.04 -17.18 -11.80
N HIS A 69 7.95 -17.48 -11.09
CA HIS A 69 6.94 -16.48 -10.74
C HIS A 69 7.50 -15.36 -9.86
N SER A 70 8.35 -15.69 -8.89
CA SER A 70 9.02 -14.68 -8.04
C SER A 70 9.99 -13.81 -8.85
N TYR A 71 10.71 -14.40 -9.76
CA TYR A 71 11.63 -13.68 -10.65
C TYR A 71 10.90 -12.72 -11.58
N CYS A 72 9.80 -13.17 -12.23
CA CYS A 72 8.98 -12.31 -13.07
C CYS A 72 8.41 -11.10 -12.29
N TRP A 73 7.98 -11.33 -11.05
CA TRP A 73 7.49 -10.25 -10.19
C TRP A 73 8.55 -9.18 -9.94
N THR A 74 9.79 -9.58 -9.73
CA THR A 74 10.90 -8.67 -9.38
C THR A 74 11.46 -7.95 -10.59
N LYS A 75 11.40 -8.56 -11.78
CA LYS A 75 12.00 -8.03 -13.03
C LYS A 75 11.27 -6.84 -13.62
N ASN A 76 10.17 -6.39 -13.01
CA ASN A 76 9.31 -5.31 -13.52
C ASN A 76 8.51 -5.70 -14.77
N THR A 77 7.61 -4.81 -15.16
CA THR A 77 6.81 -4.96 -16.37
C THR A 77 6.98 -3.74 -17.27
N TYR A 78 6.60 -3.87 -18.53
CA TYR A 78 6.56 -2.77 -19.47
C TYR A 78 5.24 -2.80 -20.26
N TYR A 79 4.85 -1.66 -20.78
CA TYR A 79 3.66 -1.57 -21.62
C TYR A 79 4.04 -1.89 -23.07
N LEU A 80 3.31 -2.83 -23.68
CA LEU A 80 3.42 -3.17 -25.08
C LEU A 80 2.09 -2.82 -25.79
N PRO A 81 2.09 -1.87 -26.74
CA PRO A 81 0.90 -1.61 -27.57
C PRO A 81 0.51 -2.85 -28.37
N PHE A 82 -0.79 -3.02 -28.62
CA PHE A 82 -1.29 -4.18 -29.39
C PHE A 82 -0.80 -4.24 -30.83
N GLU A 83 -0.29 -3.13 -31.37
CA GLU A 83 0.21 -3.01 -32.73
C GLU A 83 1.69 -3.41 -32.87
N GLU A 84 2.42 -3.49 -31.76
CA GLU A 84 3.84 -3.88 -31.74
C GLU A 84 4.01 -5.39 -31.61
N VAL A 85 4.94 -5.95 -32.37
CA VAL A 85 5.38 -7.34 -32.21
C VAL A 85 6.18 -7.47 -30.92
N ILE A 86 5.99 -8.56 -30.18
CA ILE A 86 6.74 -8.84 -28.96
C ILE A 86 8.24 -8.80 -29.26
N PRO A 87 9.03 -7.89 -28.63
CA PRO A 87 10.45 -7.78 -28.92
C PRO A 87 11.20 -9.04 -28.51
N GLN A 88 12.12 -9.46 -29.34
CA GLN A 88 13.09 -10.51 -28.99
C GLN A 88 14.17 -9.92 -28.06
N ASP A 89 14.85 -10.79 -27.32
CA ASP A 89 15.64 -10.52 -26.09
C ASP A 89 16.60 -9.31 -26.08
N GLU A 90 16.96 -8.73 -27.20
CA GLU A 90 17.96 -7.64 -27.28
C GLU A 90 17.37 -6.21 -27.13
N ASP A 91 16.06 -6.04 -27.19
CA ASP A 91 15.42 -4.72 -27.27
C ASP A 91 14.73 -4.28 -25.96
N TYR A 92 14.94 -5.00 -24.87
CA TYR A 92 14.33 -4.68 -23.58
C TYR A 92 14.87 -3.39 -22.93
N ASP A 93 16.12 -3.02 -23.21
CA ASP A 93 16.79 -1.88 -22.57
C ASP A 93 16.19 -0.52 -22.96
N ASN A 94 15.47 -0.46 -24.07
CA ASN A 94 14.83 0.77 -24.58
C ASN A 94 13.36 0.96 -24.13
N LYS A 95 12.74 -0.01 -23.46
CA LYS A 95 11.34 0.06 -23.02
C LYS A 95 11.25 0.70 -21.63
N GLN A 96 10.28 1.59 -21.44
CA GLN A 96 10.00 2.17 -20.12
C GLN A 96 9.46 1.10 -19.17
N MET A 97 10.28 0.74 -18.19
CA MET A 97 9.94 -0.25 -17.19
C MET A 97 8.99 0.33 -16.13
N ILE A 98 7.92 -0.39 -15.83
CA ILE A 98 6.96 -0.05 -14.78
C ILE A 98 7.39 -0.75 -13.49
N THR A 99 7.77 0.03 -12.48
CA THR A 99 8.31 -0.50 -11.22
C THR A 99 7.46 -0.16 -9.99
N TYR A 100 6.53 0.80 -10.09
CA TYR A 100 5.83 1.38 -8.96
C TYR A 100 4.90 0.39 -8.22
N TYR A 101 4.42 -0.67 -8.89
CA TYR A 101 3.45 -1.61 -8.30
C TYR A 101 3.96 -2.33 -7.05
N GLN A 102 5.28 -2.53 -6.94
CA GLN A 102 5.90 -3.14 -5.76
C GLN A 102 5.83 -2.22 -4.53
N TRP A 103 5.80 -0.91 -4.75
CA TRP A 103 5.83 0.11 -3.71
C TRP A 103 4.45 0.60 -3.27
N VAL A 104 3.39 0.18 -3.96
CA VAL A 104 2.01 0.63 -3.69
C VAL A 104 1.61 0.49 -2.21
N PRO A 105 1.86 -0.63 -1.50
CA PRO A 105 1.49 -0.74 -0.09
C PRO A 105 2.20 0.29 0.80
N LEU A 106 3.49 0.53 0.52
CA LEU A 106 4.28 1.51 1.28
C LEU A 106 3.81 2.94 1.00
N ILE A 107 3.46 3.25 -0.24
CA ILE A 107 2.91 4.56 -0.62
C ILE A 107 1.58 4.80 0.10
N LEU A 108 0.69 3.81 0.17
CA LEU A 108 -0.58 3.92 0.89
C LEU A 108 -0.38 4.16 2.39
N LEU A 109 0.58 3.46 3.02
CA LEU A 109 0.92 3.69 4.43
C LEU A 109 1.50 5.07 4.65
N PHE A 110 2.38 5.53 3.76
CA PHE A 110 2.94 6.88 3.85
C PHE A 110 1.86 7.96 3.71
N GLN A 111 0.92 7.78 2.79
CA GLN A 111 -0.23 8.68 2.65
C GLN A 111 -1.09 8.69 3.92
N ALA A 112 -1.35 7.52 4.53
CA ALA A 112 -2.08 7.44 5.79
C ALA A 112 -1.39 8.24 6.92
N LEU A 113 -0.05 8.15 7.01
CA LEU A 113 0.75 8.95 7.95
C LEU A 113 0.64 10.45 7.66
N MET A 114 0.70 10.85 6.39
CA MET A 114 0.56 12.27 6.01
C MET A 114 -0.80 12.85 6.40
N PHE A 115 -1.88 12.08 6.30
CA PHE A 115 -3.21 12.48 6.78
C PHE A 115 -3.30 12.52 8.31
N TYR A 116 -2.50 11.74 9.02
CA TYR A 116 -2.47 11.73 10.49
C TYR A 116 -1.68 12.90 11.08
N LEU A 117 -0.61 13.34 10.42
CA LEU A 117 0.29 14.39 10.91
C LEU A 117 -0.42 15.69 11.30
N PRO A 118 -1.32 16.28 10.48
CA PRO A 118 -1.98 17.53 10.85
C PRO A 118 -2.77 17.42 12.15
N CYS A 119 -3.48 16.32 12.35
CA CYS A 119 -4.24 16.05 13.56
C CYS A 119 -3.31 15.94 14.79
N MET A 120 -2.18 15.26 14.64
CA MET A 120 -1.19 15.11 15.71
C MET A 120 -0.55 16.45 16.09
N VAL A 121 -0.16 17.24 15.10
CA VAL A 121 0.44 18.58 15.28
C VAL A 121 -0.55 19.50 16.00
N TRP A 122 -1.78 19.57 15.53
CA TRP A 122 -2.84 20.38 16.15
C TRP A 122 -3.06 20.00 17.62
N ARG A 123 -3.16 18.71 17.91
CA ARG A 123 -3.33 18.23 19.30
C ARG A 123 -2.17 18.62 20.20
N THR A 124 -0.93 18.56 19.68
CA THR A 124 0.27 18.91 20.46
C THR A 124 0.29 20.40 20.80
N PHE A 125 -0.04 21.27 19.84
CA PHE A 125 -0.09 22.70 20.07
C PHE A 125 -1.25 23.11 20.97
N ASN A 126 -2.44 22.54 20.77
CA ASN A 126 -3.61 22.86 21.57
C ASN A 126 -3.47 22.41 23.03
N ASN A 127 -2.83 21.27 23.30
CA ASN A 127 -2.54 20.82 24.66
C ASN A 127 -1.57 21.76 25.41
N ARG A 128 -0.69 22.46 24.71
CA ARG A 128 0.21 23.44 25.33
C ARG A 128 -0.51 24.73 25.70
N SER A 129 -1.45 25.18 24.86
CA SER A 129 -2.22 26.40 25.14
C SER A 129 -3.24 26.22 26.28
N GLY A 130 -3.78 25.02 26.47
CA GLY A 130 -4.78 24.72 27.51
C GLY A 130 -4.21 24.51 28.91
N LYS A 131 -2.89 24.49 29.10
CA LYS A 131 -2.21 24.39 30.43
C LYS A 131 -1.78 25.71 31.02
N SER A 132 -2.08 26.84 30.37
CA SER A 132 -1.67 28.16 30.79
C SER A 132 -2.80 28.96 31.46
N ILE A 133 -3.78 28.29 32.07
CA ILE A 133 -4.78 28.92 32.94
C ILE A 133 -4.85 28.12 34.24
#